data_5518a0791845959ce2099a0bf15ef6b6
#
_entry.id   5518a0791845959ce2099a0bf15ef6b6
#
_cell.length_a   1.000
_cell.length_b   1.000
_cell.length_c   1.000
_cell.angle_alpha   90.00
_cell.angle_beta   90.00
_cell.angle_gamma   90.00
#
_symmetry.space_group_name_H-M   'P 1'
#
loop_
_entity.id
_entity.type
_entity.pdbx_description
1 polymer ?
#
loop_
_entity_poly.entity_id
_entity_poly.type
_entity_poly.pdbx_seq_one_letter_code
_entity_poly.pdbx_strand_id
1 'polypeptide(L)'
;MSKELALRPALPWRQQLFDFLYKWGMLLTVAALIALFGLASDNFLDANNIINILRSIAIVTVIAIGVSISLSVGGFDLSVGSTASLANALVISLFVWHGFGTTGAIVVTLLLCTLVGLFNALLIVVFRIPDMLATLASLFVIQGVAMTYSYGGSITQNMVLPNGDMAEGLIPEVFSALGQVPVIV
;
A
#
# COMPACT_ATOMS: atom_id res chain seq x y z
N MET A 1 -53.89 16.40 -22.54
CA MET A 1 -52.48 16.48 -22.09
C MET A 1 -52.03 15.05 -21.79
N SER A 2 -51.76 14.30 -22.87
CA SER A 2 -51.47 12.87 -22.84
C SER A 2 -49.96 12.69 -22.85
N LYS A 3 -49.40 12.18 -21.75
CA LYS A 3 -47.98 11.81 -21.64
C LYS A 3 -47.68 10.72 -22.64
N GLU A 4 -46.91 11.03 -23.67
CA GLU A 4 -46.13 10.04 -24.38
C GLU A 4 -45.15 9.40 -23.43
N LEU A 5 -45.52 8.25 -22.89
CA LEU A 5 -44.59 7.30 -22.32
C LEU A 5 -43.82 6.73 -23.53
N ALA A 6 -42.78 7.47 -23.96
CA ALA A 6 -41.86 6.96 -24.96
C ALA A 6 -41.26 5.66 -24.43
N LEU A 7 -41.76 4.53 -24.94
CA LEU A 7 -41.14 3.21 -24.77
C LEU A 7 -39.73 3.32 -25.32
N ARG A 8 -38.74 3.46 -24.41
CA ARG A 8 -37.35 3.39 -24.83
C ARG A 8 -37.16 2.04 -25.51
N PRO A 9 -36.70 2.02 -26.78
CA PRO A 9 -36.49 0.75 -27.48
C PRO A 9 -35.53 -0.09 -26.60
N ALA A 10 -35.88 -1.36 -26.42
CA ALA A 10 -35.07 -2.30 -25.70
C ALA A 10 -33.68 -2.32 -26.34
N LEU A 11 -32.65 -1.99 -25.55
CA LEU A 11 -31.25 -2.02 -26.01
C LEU A 11 -30.95 -3.41 -26.57
N PRO A 12 -30.28 -3.52 -27.73
CA PRO A 12 -29.91 -4.81 -28.28
C PRO A 12 -29.11 -5.61 -27.25
N TRP A 13 -29.33 -6.92 -27.19
CA TRP A 13 -28.74 -7.80 -26.18
C TRP A 13 -27.23 -7.61 -26.00
N ARG A 14 -26.51 -7.26 -27.09
CA ARG A 14 -25.07 -6.95 -27.03
C ARG A 14 -24.79 -5.73 -26.18
N GLN A 15 -25.56 -4.66 -26.27
CA GLN A 15 -25.39 -3.46 -25.45
C GLN A 15 -25.71 -3.76 -23.97
N GLN A 16 -26.77 -4.54 -23.72
CA GLN A 16 -27.09 -4.97 -22.35
C GLN A 16 -25.96 -5.80 -21.72
N LEU A 17 -25.32 -6.68 -22.50
CA LEU A 17 -24.18 -7.47 -22.07
C LEU A 17 -22.96 -6.58 -21.79
N PHE A 18 -22.66 -5.62 -22.67
CA PHE A 18 -21.58 -4.66 -22.46
C PHE A 18 -21.81 -3.81 -21.22
N ASP A 19 -23.02 -3.29 -21.02
CA ASP A 19 -23.37 -2.52 -19.83
C ASP A 19 -23.28 -3.36 -18.55
N PHE A 20 -23.69 -4.61 -18.62
CA PHE A 20 -23.55 -5.55 -17.51
C PHE A 20 -22.08 -5.84 -17.19
N LEU A 21 -21.27 -6.17 -18.20
CA LEU A 21 -19.84 -6.41 -18.02
C LEU A 21 -19.10 -5.14 -17.56
N TYR A 22 -19.45 -3.98 -18.07
CA TYR A 22 -18.88 -2.72 -17.63
C TYR A 22 -19.18 -2.44 -16.15
N LYS A 23 -20.41 -2.70 -15.74
CA LYS A 23 -20.84 -2.47 -14.34
C LYS A 23 -20.32 -3.52 -13.37
N TRP A 24 -20.30 -4.78 -13.76
CA TRP A 24 -20.01 -5.91 -12.88
C TRP A 24 -18.69 -6.64 -13.19
N GLY A 25 -18.00 -6.27 -14.27
CA GLY A 25 -16.84 -6.99 -14.80
C GLY A 25 -15.75 -7.19 -13.76
N MET A 26 -15.45 -6.17 -12.95
CA MET A 26 -14.46 -6.28 -11.87
C MET A 26 -14.87 -7.33 -10.83
N LEU A 27 -16.12 -7.30 -10.38
CA LEU A 27 -16.61 -8.28 -9.39
C LEU A 27 -16.67 -9.69 -9.98
N LEU A 28 -17.09 -9.83 -11.23
CA LEU A 28 -17.10 -11.11 -11.94
C LEU A 28 -15.68 -11.68 -12.11
N THR A 29 -14.71 -10.83 -12.44
CA THR A 29 -13.30 -11.25 -12.54
C THR A 29 -12.78 -11.72 -11.21
N VAL A 30 -13.02 -10.99 -10.13
CA VAL A 30 -12.61 -11.39 -8.77
C VAL A 30 -13.28 -12.71 -8.37
N ALA A 31 -14.58 -12.83 -8.60
CA ALA A 31 -15.32 -14.07 -8.31
C ALA A 31 -14.79 -15.27 -9.11
N ALA A 32 -14.50 -15.06 -10.40
CA ALA A 32 -13.92 -16.10 -11.24
C ALA A 32 -12.53 -16.52 -10.79
N LEU A 33 -11.69 -15.58 -10.35
CA LEU A 33 -10.36 -15.88 -9.80
C LEU A 33 -10.47 -16.66 -8.48
N ILE A 34 -11.37 -16.26 -7.59
CA ILE A 34 -11.60 -16.98 -6.33
C ILE A 34 -12.07 -18.41 -6.61
N ALA A 35 -13.00 -18.60 -7.55
CA ALA A 35 -13.46 -19.91 -7.93
C ALA A 35 -12.35 -20.75 -8.59
N LEU A 36 -11.57 -20.15 -9.47
CA LEU A 36 -10.45 -20.83 -10.14
C LEU A 36 -9.42 -21.32 -9.13
N PHE A 37 -8.95 -20.45 -8.25
CA PHE A 37 -7.92 -20.81 -7.26
C PHE A 37 -8.48 -21.70 -6.15
N GLY A 38 -9.75 -21.54 -5.78
CA GLY A 38 -10.41 -22.42 -4.82
C GLY A 38 -10.58 -23.86 -5.33
N LEU A 39 -10.74 -24.03 -6.65
CA LEU A 39 -10.78 -25.35 -7.29
C LEU A 39 -9.40 -25.92 -7.59
N ALA A 40 -8.40 -25.03 -7.81
CA ALA A 40 -7.04 -25.44 -8.18
C ALA A 40 -6.16 -25.81 -6.98
N SER A 41 -6.49 -25.35 -5.78
CA SER A 41 -5.70 -25.56 -4.55
C SER A 41 -6.56 -25.72 -3.32
N ASP A 42 -6.43 -26.86 -2.66
CA ASP A 42 -7.17 -27.17 -1.43
C ASP A 42 -6.87 -26.20 -0.27
N ASN A 43 -5.67 -25.59 -0.30
CA ASN A 43 -5.25 -24.65 0.74
C ASN A 43 -5.67 -23.19 0.45
N PHE A 44 -6.23 -22.90 -0.75
CA PHE A 44 -6.55 -21.52 -1.10
C PHE A 44 -7.64 -20.92 -0.21
N LEU A 45 -8.67 -21.69 0.10
CA LEU A 45 -9.78 -21.29 0.96
C LEU A 45 -9.55 -21.61 2.45
N ASP A 46 -8.35 -22.08 2.81
CA ASP A 46 -8.00 -22.29 4.21
C ASP A 46 -8.03 -20.98 5.01
N ALA A 47 -8.47 -21.07 6.27
CA ALA A 47 -8.62 -19.89 7.13
C ALA A 47 -7.33 -19.09 7.28
N ASN A 48 -6.18 -19.77 7.40
CA ASN A 48 -4.88 -19.12 7.52
C ASN A 48 -4.50 -18.34 6.24
N ASN A 49 -4.78 -18.92 5.07
CA ASN A 49 -4.52 -18.25 3.81
C ASN A 49 -5.43 -17.02 3.61
N ILE A 50 -6.71 -17.15 3.94
CA ILE A 50 -7.66 -16.02 3.89
C ILE A 50 -7.22 -14.89 4.82
N ILE A 51 -6.78 -15.19 6.05
CA ILE A 51 -6.27 -14.19 6.98
C ILE A 51 -5.02 -13.52 6.41
N ASN A 52 -4.11 -14.25 5.79
CA ASN A 52 -2.92 -13.67 5.15
C ASN A 52 -3.27 -12.76 3.97
N ILE A 53 -4.25 -13.15 3.15
CA ILE A 53 -4.78 -12.32 2.07
C ILE A 53 -5.39 -11.02 2.63
N LEU A 54 -6.23 -11.12 3.68
CA LEU A 54 -6.85 -9.96 4.32
C LEU A 54 -5.80 -9.01 4.92
N ARG A 55 -4.74 -9.53 5.53
CA ARG A 55 -3.61 -8.72 6.04
C ARG A 55 -2.92 -7.95 4.90
N SER A 56 -2.63 -8.64 3.81
CA SER A 56 -2.00 -8.01 2.65
C SER A 56 -2.88 -6.91 2.05
N ILE A 57 -4.20 -7.18 1.94
CA ILE A 57 -5.18 -6.20 1.46
C ILE A 57 -5.30 -5.01 2.41
N ALA A 58 -5.23 -5.22 3.72
CA ALA A 58 -5.35 -4.15 4.72
C ALA A 58 -4.27 -3.07 4.53
N ILE A 59 -3.02 -3.48 4.30
CA ILE A 59 -1.90 -2.55 4.05
C ILE A 59 -2.17 -1.73 2.79
N VAL A 60 -2.52 -2.41 1.69
CA VAL A 60 -2.82 -1.75 0.41
C VAL A 60 -4.04 -0.83 0.54
N THR A 61 -5.04 -1.21 1.34
CA THR A 61 -6.24 -0.39 1.57
C THR A 61 -5.91 0.92 2.28
N VAL A 62 -5.06 0.90 3.31
CA VAL A 62 -4.62 2.13 4.00
C VAL A 62 -3.89 3.06 3.04
N ILE A 63 -2.99 2.51 2.21
CA ILE A 63 -2.29 3.27 1.18
C ILE A 63 -3.28 3.85 0.16
N ALA A 64 -4.24 3.04 -0.31
CA ALA A 64 -5.26 3.46 -1.28
C ALA A 64 -6.16 4.58 -0.74
N ILE A 65 -6.49 4.57 0.55
CA ILE A 65 -7.24 5.66 1.19
C ILE A 65 -6.42 6.97 1.13
N GLY A 66 -5.13 6.90 1.45
CA GLY A 66 -4.24 8.07 1.34
C GLY A 66 -4.17 8.64 -0.07
N VAL A 67 -4.01 7.77 -1.08
CA VAL A 67 -4.02 8.15 -2.50
C VAL A 67 -5.37 8.74 -2.90
N SER A 68 -6.48 8.17 -2.43
CA SER A 68 -7.83 8.67 -2.74
C SER A 68 -8.06 10.07 -2.21
N ILE A 69 -7.50 10.41 -1.05
CA ILE A 69 -7.56 11.78 -0.50
C ILE A 69 -6.80 12.75 -1.43
N SER A 70 -5.61 12.39 -1.89
CA SER A 70 -4.84 13.20 -2.85
C SER A 70 -5.60 13.39 -4.16
N LEU A 71 -6.17 12.33 -4.71
CA LEU A 71 -6.96 12.38 -5.94
C LEU A 71 -8.23 13.24 -5.80
N SER A 72 -8.85 13.27 -4.62
CA SER A 72 -10.07 14.06 -4.38
C SER A 72 -9.86 15.58 -4.52
N VAL A 73 -8.64 16.05 -4.30
CA VAL A 73 -8.23 17.46 -4.49
C VAL A 73 -7.56 17.69 -5.85
N GLY A 74 -7.57 16.70 -6.73
CA GLY A 74 -7.00 16.78 -8.08
C GLY A 74 -5.49 16.56 -8.15
N GLY A 75 -4.85 16.14 -7.04
CA GLY A 75 -3.43 15.80 -7.00
C GLY A 75 -3.18 14.33 -7.32
N PHE A 76 -2.08 14.03 -8.00
CA PHE A 76 -1.65 12.67 -8.29
C PHE A 76 -0.25 12.42 -7.69
N ASP A 77 -0.15 11.46 -6.75
CA ASP A 77 1.10 11.14 -6.07
C ASP A 77 1.59 9.73 -6.41
N LEU A 78 2.65 9.67 -7.22
CA LEU A 78 3.32 8.43 -7.61
C LEU A 78 4.33 7.96 -6.55
N SER A 79 4.72 8.82 -5.60
CA SER A 79 5.76 8.51 -4.61
C SER A 79 5.27 7.70 -3.42
N VAL A 80 3.96 7.45 -3.31
CA VAL A 80 3.34 6.76 -2.16
C VAL A 80 3.97 5.39 -1.91
N GLY A 81 4.21 4.60 -2.97
CA GLY A 81 4.82 3.26 -2.85
C GLY A 81 6.25 3.31 -2.31
N SER A 82 7.08 4.24 -2.82
CA SER A 82 8.46 4.42 -2.34
C SER A 82 8.50 4.98 -0.92
N THR A 83 7.57 5.86 -0.57
CA THR A 83 7.42 6.39 0.81
C THR A 83 7.03 5.28 1.78
N ALA A 84 6.12 4.38 1.39
CA ALA A 84 5.77 3.21 2.21
C ALA A 84 6.97 2.25 2.40
N SER A 85 7.76 2.05 1.35
CA SER A 85 8.98 1.24 1.41
C SER A 85 10.03 1.87 2.34
N LEU A 86 10.24 3.19 2.24
CA LEU A 86 11.11 3.94 3.15
C LEU A 86 10.61 3.87 4.59
N ALA A 87 9.31 4.03 4.82
CA ALA A 87 8.70 3.93 6.15
C ALA A 87 8.98 2.57 6.79
N ASN A 88 8.85 1.49 6.01
CA ASN A 88 9.17 0.15 6.50
C ASN A 88 10.65 0.01 6.87
N ALA A 89 11.56 0.47 6.02
CA ALA A 89 12.99 0.44 6.31
C ALA A 89 13.34 1.27 7.57
N LEU A 90 12.75 2.47 7.71
CA LEU A 90 12.98 3.35 8.85
C LEU A 90 12.47 2.74 10.16
N VAL A 91 11.23 2.27 10.21
CA VAL A 91 10.66 1.75 11.46
C VAL A 91 11.41 0.51 11.95
N ILE A 92 11.78 -0.40 11.05
CA ILE A 92 12.54 -1.59 11.42
C ILE A 92 13.97 -1.24 11.86
N SER A 93 14.63 -0.29 11.17
CA SER A 93 15.97 0.15 11.56
C SER A 93 15.98 0.84 12.93
N LEU A 94 14.97 1.63 13.25
CA LEU A 94 14.84 2.27 14.55
C LEU A 94 14.71 1.23 15.68
N PHE A 95 14.07 0.10 15.43
CA PHE A 95 14.06 -1.01 16.38
C PHE A 95 15.43 -1.71 16.43
N VAL A 96 15.91 -2.16 15.29
CA VAL A 96 17.04 -3.10 15.19
C VAL A 96 18.39 -2.42 15.40
N TRP A 97 18.60 -1.21 14.86
CA TRP A 97 19.88 -0.50 14.93
C TRP A 97 19.98 0.48 16.08
N HIS A 98 18.84 1.05 16.48
CA HIS A 98 18.82 2.14 17.46
C HIS A 98 18.10 1.80 18.77
N GLY A 99 17.49 0.62 18.89
CA GLY A 99 16.84 0.16 20.12
C GLY A 99 15.63 1.02 20.55
N PHE A 100 14.98 1.70 19.61
CA PHE A 100 13.81 2.53 19.94
C PHE A 100 12.64 1.69 20.43
N GLY A 101 11.89 2.22 21.40
CA GLY A 101 10.59 1.66 21.75
C GLY A 101 9.54 1.88 20.66
N THR A 102 8.47 1.08 20.68
CA THR A 102 7.40 1.07 19.64
C THR A 102 6.88 2.46 19.32
N THR A 103 6.47 3.22 20.32
CA THR A 103 5.91 4.57 20.11
C THR A 103 6.91 5.53 19.49
N GLY A 104 8.17 5.52 19.98
CA GLY A 104 9.23 6.39 19.46
C GLY A 104 9.53 6.09 17.98
N ALA A 105 9.69 4.82 17.62
CA ALA A 105 9.95 4.40 16.25
C ALA A 105 8.81 4.79 15.30
N ILE A 106 7.55 4.58 15.69
CA ILE A 106 6.39 4.97 14.89
C ILE A 106 6.34 6.49 14.69
N VAL A 107 6.49 7.26 15.76
CA VAL A 107 6.42 8.74 15.69
C VAL A 107 7.52 9.30 14.80
N VAL A 108 8.77 8.84 14.96
CA VAL A 108 9.89 9.29 14.13
C VAL A 108 9.66 8.93 12.66
N THR A 109 9.23 7.70 12.38
CA THR A 109 8.92 7.27 11.01
C THR A 109 7.83 8.12 10.38
N LEU A 110 6.73 8.40 11.10
CA LEU A 110 5.64 9.25 10.60
C LEU A 110 6.11 10.68 10.33
N LEU A 111 6.94 11.25 11.20
CA LEU A 111 7.51 12.58 10.99
C LEU A 111 8.39 12.63 9.74
N LEU A 112 9.27 11.65 9.54
CA LEU A 112 10.13 11.57 8.35
C LEU A 112 9.31 11.39 7.07
N CYS A 113 8.29 10.54 7.07
CA CYS A 113 7.40 10.38 5.92
C CYS A 113 6.56 11.65 5.65
N THR A 114 6.17 12.39 6.69
CA THR A 114 5.50 13.67 6.54
C THR A 114 6.41 14.72 5.87
N LEU A 115 7.70 14.72 6.19
CA LEU A 115 8.67 15.58 5.51
C LEU A 115 8.79 15.28 4.01
N VAL A 116 8.69 14.00 3.62
CA VAL A 116 8.63 13.61 2.20
C VAL A 116 7.40 14.22 1.51
N GLY A 117 6.23 14.09 2.13
CA GLY A 117 5.00 14.70 1.61
C GLY A 117 5.08 16.23 1.53
N LEU A 118 5.67 16.86 2.55
CA LEU A 118 5.88 18.31 2.57
C LEU A 118 6.85 18.76 1.46
N PHE A 119 7.89 17.98 1.20
CA PHE A 119 8.81 18.23 0.10
C PHE A 119 8.10 18.16 -1.25
N ASN A 120 7.27 17.14 -1.49
CA ASN A 120 6.45 17.05 -2.70
C ASN A 120 5.49 18.25 -2.82
N ALA A 121 4.83 18.63 -1.73
CA ALA A 121 3.96 19.79 -1.71
C ALA A 121 4.72 21.09 -2.06
N LEU A 122 5.95 21.25 -1.57
CA LEU A 122 6.81 22.38 -1.90
C LEU A 122 7.11 22.43 -3.41
N LEU A 123 7.47 21.29 -4.01
CA LEU A 123 7.74 21.21 -5.45
C LEU A 123 6.51 21.58 -6.29
N ILE A 124 5.34 21.09 -5.90
CA ILE A 124 4.11 21.26 -6.67
C ILE A 124 3.54 22.67 -6.47
N VAL A 125 3.42 23.13 -5.22
CA VAL A 125 2.70 24.37 -4.90
C VAL A 125 3.57 25.59 -5.08
N VAL A 126 4.82 25.55 -4.59
CA VAL A 126 5.73 26.71 -4.63
C VAL A 126 6.45 26.78 -5.96
N PHE A 127 7.07 25.70 -6.41
CA PHE A 127 7.80 25.65 -7.67
C PHE A 127 6.89 25.42 -8.88
N ARG A 128 5.60 25.12 -8.67
CA ARG A 128 4.60 24.89 -9.73
C ARG A 128 4.99 23.79 -10.71
N ILE A 129 5.72 22.79 -10.23
CA ILE A 129 6.05 21.61 -11.03
C ILE A 129 4.79 20.75 -11.13
N PRO A 130 4.42 20.23 -12.32
CA PRO A 130 3.32 19.28 -12.45
C PRO A 130 3.47 18.11 -11.47
N ASP A 131 2.39 17.76 -10.78
CA ASP A 131 2.36 16.77 -9.71
C ASP A 131 2.93 15.40 -10.14
N MET A 132 2.56 14.91 -11.32
CA MET A 132 3.09 13.66 -11.87
C MET A 132 4.62 13.71 -12.04
N LEU A 133 5.19 14.83 -12.48
CA LEU A 133 6.65 14.95 -12.67
C LEU A 133 7.37 15.04 -11.33
N ALA A 134 6.85 15.86 -10.41
CA ALA A 134 7.42 16.03 -9.08
C ALA A 134 7.42 14.71 -8.30
N THR A 135 6.27 14.03 -8.26
CA THR A 135 6.12 12.78 -7.49
C THR A 135 6.81 11.59 -8.13
N LEU A 136 6.91 11.54 -9.47
CA LEU A 136 7.72 10.54 -10.17
C LEU A 136 9.21 10.71 -9.86
N ALA A 137 9.72 11.93 -9.89
CA ALA A 137 11.10 12.20 -9.50
C ALA A 137 11.36 11.82 -8.03
N SER A 138 10.43 12.20 -7.13
CA SER A 138 10.49 11.84 -5.72
C SER A 138 10.45 10.33 -5.51
N LEU A 139 9.65 9.59 -6.28
CA LEU A 139 9.61 8.12 -6.23
C LEU A 139 11.01 7.53 -6.39
N PHE A 140 11.75 7.93 -7.43
CA PHE A 140 13.10 7.39 -7.68
C PHE A 140 14.10 7.83 -6.62
N VAL A 141 14.03 9.09 -6.18
CA VAL A 141 14.91 9.61 -5.12
C VAL A 141 14.68 8.87 -3.81
N ILE A 142 13.41 8.73 -3.39
CA ILE A 142 13.05 8.06 -2.14
C ILE A 142 13.43 6.57 -2.20
N GLN A 143 13.19 5.92 -3.34
CA GLN A 143 13.57 4.52 -3.53
C GLN A 143 15.09 4.35 -3.44
N GLY A 144 15.87 5.25 -4.06
CA GLY A 144 17.32 5.27 -3.95
C GLY A 144 17.79 5.48 -2.50
N VAL A 145 17.17 6.42 -1.79
CA VAL A 145 17.43 6.66 -0.36
C VAL A 145 17.13 5.42 0.47
N ALA A 146 15.96 4.79 0.27
CA ALA A 146 15.57 3.59 1.01
C ALA A 146 16.56 2.43 0.77
N MET A 147 16.95 2.20 -0.49
CA MET A 147 17.94 1.17 -0.84
C MET A 147 19.32 1.46 -0.26
N THR A 148 19.78 2.69 -0.35
CA THR A 148 21.08 3.09 0.21
C THR A 148 21.08 2.96 1.73
N TYR A 149 20.00 3.39 2.37
CA TYR A 149 19.82 3.31 3.82
C TYR A 149 19.81 1.87 4.32
N SER A 150 19.13 0.96 3.61
CA SER A 150 19.06 -0.47 3.96
C SER A 150 20.24 -1.31 3.47
N TYR A 151 21.28 -0.68 2.91
CA TYR A 151 22.43 -1.36 2.27
C TYR A 151 22.01 -2.34 1.16
N GLY A 152 20.93 -2.01 0.45
CA GLY A 152 20.39 -2.83 -0.65
C GLY A 152 19.70 -4.12 -0.21
N GLY A 153 19.49 -4.33 1.07
CA GLY A 153 18.91 -5.55 1.65
C GLY A 153 17.72 -5.31 2.58
N SER A 154 17.20 -6.39 3.13
CA SER A 154 16.18 -6.34 4.18
C SER A 154 16.84 -6.15 5.54
N ILE A 155 16.30 -5.25 6.36
CA ILE A 155 16.71 -5.08 7.74
C ILE A 155 16.02 -6.15 8.58
N THR A 156 16.81 -7.00 9.26
CA THR A 156 16.32 -8.11 10.06
C THR A 156 16.95 -8.11 11.46
N GLN A 157 16.29 -8.73 12.41
CA GLN A 157 16.87 -8.96 13.74
C GLN A 157 18.15 -9.78 13.62
N ASN A 158 19.12 -9.51 14.50
CA ASN A 158 20.41 -10.19 14.58
C ASN A 158 21.24 -10.10 13.27
N MET A 159 20.96 -9.11 12.40
CA MET A 159 21.79 -8.89 11.22
C MET A 159 23.18 -8.37 11.62
N VAL A 160 24.16 -8.69 10.79
CA VAL A 160 25.50 -8.10 10.93
C VAL A 160 25.49 -6.74 10.27
N LEU A 161 25.88 -5.72 11.02
CA LEU A 161 26.02 -4.35 10.53
C LEU A 161 27.28 -4.22 9.67
N PRO A 162 27.39 -3.18 8.81
CA PRO A 162 28.56 -2.98 7.95
C PRO A 162 29.89 -2.81 8.72
N ASN A 163 29.82 -2.41 9.98
CA ASN A 163 30.98 -2.33 10.88
C ASN A 163 31.41 -3.68 11.48
N GLY A 164 30.69 -4.76 11.17
CA GLY A 164 30.96 -6.11 11.68
C GLY A 164 30.27 -6.46 12.98
N ASP A 165 29.59 -5.50 13.63
CA ASP A 165 28.86 -5.76 14.87
C ASP A 165 27.50 -6.41 14.58
N MET A 166 26.96 -7.15 15.53
CA MET A 166 25.60 -7.65 15.46
C MET A 166 24.62 -6.57 15.92
N ALA A 167 23.52 -6.42 15.19
CA ALA A 167 22.45 -5.53 15.62
C ALA A 167 21.77 -6.11 16.88
N GLU A 168 21.82 -5.36 17.98
CA GLU A 168 21.32 -5.80 19.30
C GLU A 168 19.82 -5.55 19.49
N GLY A 169 19.23 -4.68 18.67
CA GLY A 169 17.82 -4.30 18.79
C GLY A 169 16.89 -5.40 18.33
N LEU A 170 15.77 -5.53 19.02
CA LEU A 170 14.69 -6.48 18.72
C LEU A 170 13.44 -5.73 18.27
N ILE A 171 12.70 -6.31 17.33
CA ILE A 171 11.38 -5.81 16.97
C ILE A 171 10.44 -6.10 18.14
N PRO A 172 9.79 -5.08 18.75
CA PRO A 172 8.91 -5.29 19.89
C PRO A 172 7.73 -6.20 19.54
N GLU A 173 7.37 -7.10 20.46
CA GLU A 173 6.25 -8.04 20.28
C GLU A 173 4.93 -7.30 20.00
N VAL A 174 4.71 -6.16 20.67
CA VAL A 174 3.54 -5.31 20.44
C VAL A 174 3.46 -4.84 18.99
N PHE A 175 4.60 -4.50 18.38
CA PHE A 175 4.65 -4.07 16.98
C PHE A 175 4.43 -5.25 16.03
N SER A 176 5.04 -6.40 16.28
CA SER A 176 4.86 -7.60 15.49
C SER A 176 3.42 -8.15 15.59
N ALA A 177 2.78 -8.01 16.75
CA ALA A 177 1.39 -8.42 16.96
C ALA A 177 0.38 -7.58 16.14
N LEU A 178 0.70 -6.33 15.79
CA LEU A 178 -0.14 -5.53 14.87
C LEU A 178 -0.22 -6.15 13.47
N GLY A 179 0.84 -6.83 13.03
CA GLY A 179 0.88 -7.52 11.74
C GLY A 179 0.59 -9.01 11.79
N GLN A 180 0.69 -9.62 12.95
CA GLN A 180 0.56 -11.06 13.15
C GLN A 180 -0.47 -11.31 14.26
N VAL A 181 -1.75 -11.38 13.90
CA VAL A 181 -2.75 -11.92 14.85
C VAL A 181 -2.41 -13.39 15.05
N PRO A 182 -2.13 -13.86 16.28
CA PRO A 182 -1.97 -15.29 16.52
C PRO A 182 -3.26 -15.99 16.13
N VAL A 183 -3.19 -16.89 15.17
CA VAL A 183 -4.30 -17.80 14.89
C VAL A 183 -4.34 -18.76 16.07
N ILE A 184 -5.34 -18.61 16.94
CA ILE A 184 -5.61 -19.58 17.98
C ILE A 184 -6.12 -20.82 17.25
N VAL A 185 -5.27 -21.84 17.17
CA VAL A 185 -5.62 -23.17 16.68
C VAL A 185 -6.28 -23.94 17.84
#